data_d2c0c98da247784392b80f52c85aaf0f
#
_entry.id   d2c0c98da247784392b80f52c85aaf0f
#
_cell.length_a   1.000
_cell.length_b   1.000
_cell.length_c   1.000
_cell.angle_alpha   90.00
_cell.angle_beta   90.00
_cell.angle_gamma   90.00
#
_symmetry.space_group_name_H-M   'P 1'
#
loop_
_entity.id
_entity.type
_entity.pdbx_description
1 polymer ?
#
loop_
_entity_poly.entity_id
_entity_poly.type
_entity_poly.pdbx_seq_one_letter_code
_entity_poly.pdbx_strand_id
1 'polypeptide(L)'
;MCDGILVPGGEDLNPWYYGEEPKPQIQTIRPEIDEAWFALGRAAKEMGMPMLGICKGIQFLNVLCGGDLYQDIYTQKETTILHLQSLERSYLHHHVEIKEGDRKSVV
;
A
#
# COMPACT_ATOMS: atom_id res chain seq x y z
N MET A 1 -3.86 -22.73 -12.18
CA MET A 1 -3.52 -21.50 -12.93
C MET A 1 -4.32 -20.34 -12.35
N CYS A 2 -3.69 -19.20 -12.15
CA CYS A 2 -4.35 -18.01 -11.57
C CYS A 2 -4.82 -17.07 -12.68
N ASP A 3 -5.98 -16.43 -12.46
CA ASP A 3 -6.53 -15.43 -13.37
C ASP A 3 -6.32 -14.00 -12.86
N GLY A 4 -5.84 -13.86 -11.64
CA GLY A 4 -5.54 -12.58 -11.02
C GLY A 4 -4.85 -12.74 -9.69
N ILE A 5 -4.38 -11.62 -9.11
CA ILE A 5 -3.68 -11.60 -7.83
C ILE A 5 -4.37 -10.65 -6.88
N LEU A 6 -4.63 -11.11 -5.67
CA LEU A 6 -5.05 -10.28 -4.55
C LEU A 6 -3.84 -10.02 -3.65
N VAL A 7 -3.50 -8.75 -3.46
CA VAL A 7 -2.41 -8.32 -2.59
C VAL A 7 -3.00 -7.80 -1.28
N PRO A 8 -2.84 -8.52 -0.18
CA PRO A 8 -3.49 -8.17 1.09
C PRO A 8 -2.77 -7.07 1.85
N GLY A 9 -3.27 -6.76 3.03
CA GLY A 9 -2.61 -5.90 4.00
C GLY A 9 -1.37 -6.54 4.62
N GLY A 10 -0.64 -5.76 5.38
CA GLY A 10 0.56 -6.20 6.07
C GLY A 10 1.30 -5.05 6.73
N GLU A 11 2.53 -5.29 7.08
CA GLU A 11 3.43 -4.33 7.71
C GLU A 11 4.01 -3.35 6.69
N ASP A 12 4.80 -2.39 7.13
CA ASP A 12 5.32 -1.35 6.25
C ASP A 12 6.18 -1.92 5.12
N LEU A 13 6.08 -1.30 3.96
CA LEU A 13 6.90 -1.62 2.81
C LEU A 13 8.30 -1.06 3.00
N ASN A 14 9.33 -1.84 2.65
CA ASN A 14 10.70 -1.39 2.75
C ASN A 14 10.94 -0.15 1.86
N PRO A 15 11.36 0.99 2.43
CA PRO A 15 11.56 2.22 1.68
C PRO A 15 12.57 2.14 0.54
N TRP A 16 13.46 1.17 0.56
CA TRP A 16 14.41 0.95 -0.53
C TRP A 16 13.73 0.71 -1.88
N TYR A 17 12.52 0.14 -1.86
CA TYR A 17 11.78 -0.10 -3.10
C TYR A 17 11.24 1.18 -3.76
N TYR A 18 11.18 2.29 -3.03
CA TYR A 18 10.85 3.60 -3.58
C TYR A 18 11.97 4.64 -3.40
N GLY A 19 13.23 4.16 -3.27
CA GLY A 19 14.43 4.99 -3.33
C GLY A 19 14.73 5.79 -2.07
N GLU A 20 14.22 5.39 -0.92
CA GLU A 20 14.42 6.08 0.35
C GLU A 20 15.10 5.20 1.40
N GLU A 21 15.75 5.85 2.36
CA GLU A 21 16.25 5.17 3.56
C GLU A 21 15.14 5.11 4.61
N PRO A 22 15.09 4.04 5.42
CA PRO A 22 14.11 3.94 6.50
C PRO A 22 14.24 5.08 7.51
N LYS A 23 13.14 5.75 7.81
CA LYS A 23 13.06 6.80 8.83
C LYS A 23 12.72 6.18 10.18
N PRO A 24 13.03 6.89 11.30
CA PRO A 24 12.77 6.35 12.64
C PRO A 24 11.30 5.99 12.91
N GLN A 25 10.37 6.61 12.22
CA GLN A 25 8.93 6.40 12.38
C GLN A 25 8.41 5.20 11.62
N ILE A 26 9.20 4.61 10.72
CA ILE A 26 8.76 3.42 10.02
C ILE A 26 8.63 2.26 11.01
N GLN A 27 7.60 1.47 10.81
CA GLN A 27 7.33 0.32 11.68
C GLN A 27 8.07 -0.92 11.17
N THR A 28 7.55 -2.09 11.50
CA THR A 28 8.19 -3.34 11.12
C THR A 28 8.22 -3.51 9.61
N ILE A 29 9.38 -3.90 9.11
CA ILE A 29 9.62 -4.25 7.71
C ILE A 29 9.88 -5.76 7.63
N ARG A 30 9.37 -6.39 6.58
CA ARG A 30 9.60 -7.81 6.27
C ARG A 30 10.27 -7.91 4.90
N PRO A 31 11.60 -7.78 4.83
CA PRO A 31 12.30 -7.74 3.55
C PRO A 31 12.06 -8.96 2.66
N GLU A 32 12.01 -10.14 3.26
CA GLU A 32 11.78 -11.41 2.55
C GLU A 32 10.38 -11.49 1.91
N ILE A 33 9.38 -10.92 2.59
CA ILE A 33 8.01 -10.84 2.05
C ILE A 33 7.95 -9.81 0.93
N ASP A 34 8.54 -8.64 1.13
CA ASP A 34 8.57 -7.59 0.13
C ASP A 34 9.28 -8.06 -1.14
N GLU A 35 10.41 -8.75 -1.01
CA GLU A 35 11.14 -9.31 -2.14
C GLU A 35 10.28 -10.27 -2.95
N ALA A 36 9.58 -11.19 -2.27
CA ALA A 36 8.67 -12.13 -2.91
C ALA A 36 7.51 -11.42 -3.61
N TRP A 37 6.93 -10.42 -2.98
CA TRP A 37 5.83 -9.63 -3.54
C TRP A 37 6.27 -8.88 -4.81
N PHE A 38 7.43 -8.23 -4.78
CA PHE A 38 7.92 -7.51 -5.95
C PHE A 38 8.30 -8.44 -7.11
N ALA A 39 8.89 -9.60 -6.82
CA ALA A 39 9.19 -10.57 -7.85
C ALA A 39 7.90 -11.06 -8.52
N LEU A 40 6.89 -11.43 -7.74
CA LEU A 40 5.60 -11.89 -8.23
C LEU A 40 4.85 -10.77 -8.95
N GLY A 41 4.86 -9.56 -8.39
CA GLY A 41 4.17 -8.41 -8.96
C GLY A 41 4.75 -7.98 -10.30
N ARG A 42 6.08 -7.98 -10.43
CA ARG A 42 6.71 -7.69 -11.72
C ARG A 42 6.32 -8.71 -12.79
N ALA A 43 6.34 -9.99 -12.45
CA ALA A 43 5.91 -11.04 -13.37
C ALA A 43 4.44 -10.88 -13.78
N ALA A 44 3.57 -10.62 -12.82
CA ALA A 44 2.14 -10.40 -13.08
C ALA A 44 1.90 -9.18 -13.99
N LYS A 45 2.63 -8.09 -13.74
CA LYS A 45 2.54 -6.88 -14.56
C LYS A 45 2.97 -7.14 -16.00
N GLU A 46 4.06 -7.87 -16.21
CA GLU A 46 4.52 -8.25 -17.55
C GLU A 46 3.51 -9.13 -18.27
N MET A 47 2.83 -10.00 -17.56
CA MET A 47 1.80 -10.88 -18.11
C MET A 47 0.46 -10.17 -18.35
N GLY A 48 0.31 -8.93 -17.90
CA GLY A 48 -0.96 -8.22 -17.95
C GLY A 48 -2.02 -8.80 -17.02
N MET A 49 -1.61 -9.47 -15.95
CA MET A 49 -2.51 -10.11 -15.02
C MET A 49 -3.22 -9.08 -14.13
N PRO A 50 -4.54 -9.15 -13.94
CA PRO A 50 -5.25 -8.26 -13.05
C PRO A 50 -4.76 -8.41 -11.61
N MET A 51 -4.61 -7.26 -10.92
CA MET A 51 -4.18 -7.22 -9.52
C MET A 51 -5.11 -6.32 -8.72
N LEU A 52 -5.47 -6.75 -7.51
CA LEU A 52 -6.24 -5.97 -6.55
C LEU A 52 -5.43 -5.83 -5.27
N GLY A 53 -5.16 -4.60 -4.86
CA GLY A 53 -4.43 -4.29 -3.62
C GLY A 53 -5.34 -3.79 -2.53
N ILE A 54 -5.14 -4.28 -1.30
CA ILE A 54 -5.86 -3.85 -0.11
C ILE A 54 -4.84 -3.39 0.94
N CYS A 55 -5.02 -2.21 1.52
CA CYS A 55 -4.14 -1.63 2.55
C CYS A 55 -2.68 -1.56 2.06
N LYS A 56 -1.75 -2.32 2.63
CA LYS A 56 -0.36 -2.44 2.13
C LYS A 56 -0.33 -2.80 0.64
N GLY A 57 -1.28 -3.60 0.18
CA GLY A 57 -1.38 -3.96 -1.23
C GLY A 57 -1.53 -2.76 -2.17
N ILE A 58 -2.25 -1.72 -1.75
CA ILE A 58 -2.37 -0.46 -2.51
C ILE A 58 -1.01 0.25 -2.58
N GLN A 59 -0.32 0.32 -1.46
CA GLN A 59 1.02 0.90 -1.37
C GLN A 59 2.00 0.15 -2.27
N PHE A 60 1.97 -1.17 -2.20
CA PHE A 60 2.79 -2.04 -3.04
C PHE A 60 2.53 -1.80 -4.54
N LEU A 61 1.27 -1.76 -4.96
CA LEU A 61 0.92 -1.50 -6.36
C LEU A 61 1.39 -0.13 -6.82
N ASN A 62 1.29 0.89 -5.96
CA ASN A 62 1.78 2.21 -6.27
C ASN A 62 3.29 2.20 -6.54
N VAL A 63 4.07 1.57 -5.67
CA VAL A 63 5.53 1.48 -5.83
C VAL A 63 5.90 0.60 -7.03
N LEU A 64 5.20 -0.50 -7.24
CA LEU A 64 5.39 -1.37 -8.41
C LEU A 64 5.21 -0.60 -9.73
N CYS A 65 4.33 0.38 -9.73
CA CYS A 65 4.07 1.25 -10.88
C CYS A 65 4.96 2.50 -10.93
N GLY A 66 5.95 2.61 -10.06
CA GLY A 66 6.94 3.69 -10.05
C GLY A 66 6.60 4.88 -9.14
N GLY A 67 5.59 4.74 -8.29
CA GLY A 67 5.25 5.74 -7.28
C GLY A 67 6.12 5.64 -6.02
N ASP A 68 5.92 6.59 -5.13
CA ASP A 68 6.56 6.63 -3.80
C ASP A 68 5.52 6.74 -2.69
N LEU A 69 5.98 6.69 -1.44
CA LEU A 69 5.12 6.68 -0.25
C LEU A 69 5.64 7.65 0.79
N TYR A 70 4.73 8.16 1.60
CA TYR A 70 5.08 8.73 2.90
C TYR A 70 5.33 7.58 3.89
N GLN A 71 6.48 7.57 4.55
CA GLN A 71 6.81 6.56 5.54
C GLN A 71 6.00 6.76 6.82
N ASP A 72 5.73 8.00 7.17
CA ASP A 72 4.88 8.37 8.28
C ASP A 72 4.11 9.67 7.96
N ILE A 73 2.80 9.58 7.97
CA ILE A 73 1.95 10.71 7.57
C ILE A 73 1.96 11.85 8.58
N TYR A 74 2.18 11.55 9.87
CA TYR A 74 2.13 12.56 10.91
C TYR A 74 3.37 13.47 10.92
N THR A 75 4.52 12.95 10.50
CA THR A 75 5.77 13.72 10.46
C THR A 75 6.09 14.29 9.08
N GLN A 76 5.61 13.66 8.01
CA GLN A 76 5.94 14.05 6.64
C GLN A 76 4.83 14.86 5.96
N LYS A 77 3.64 14.85 6.52
CA LYS A 77 2.49 15.58 5.98
C LYS A 77 1.70 16.20 7.12
N GLU A 78 1.33 17.47 6.97
CA GLU A 78 0.43 18.11 7.92
C GLU A 78 -0.94 17.44 7.88
N THR A 79 -1.35 16.90 9.03
CA THR A 79 -2.68 16.33 9.19
C THR A 79 -3.17 16.52 10.61
N THR A 80 -4.46 16.81 10.74
CA THR A 80 -5.15 16.92 12.03
C THR A 80 -6.07 15.74 12.25
N ILE A 81 -6.11 14.79 11.29
CA ILE A 81 -6.98 13.63 11.34
C ILE A 81 -6.23 12.45 11.92
N LEU A 82 -6.84 11.76 12.88
CA LEU A 82 -6.32 10.51 13.40
C LEU A 82 -6.58 9.39 12.38
N HIS A 83 -5.52 8.87 11.77
CA HIS A 83 -5.61 7.82 10.75
C HIS A 83 -5.58 6.41 11.34
N LEU A 84 -4.98 6.23 12.51
CA LEU A 84 -4.99 4.95 13.22
C LEU A 84 -6.16 4.94 14.21
N GLN A 85 -7.21 4.19 13.88
CA GLN A 85 -8.36 4.14 14.75
C GLN A 85 -8.13 3.27 15.99
N SER A 86 -8.58 3.75 17.13
CA SER A 86 -8.58 3.02 18.40
C SER A 86 -9.90 2.27 18.65
N LEU A 87 -10.86 2.45 17.77
CA LEU A 87 -12.17 1.81 17.85
C LEU A 87 -12.16 0.44 17.21
N GLU A 88 -13.24 -0.31 17.42
CA GLU A 88 -13.44 -1.59 16.75
C GLU A 88 -13.34 -1.44 15.23
N ARG A 89 -12.68 -2.38 14.56
CA ARG A 89 -12.37 -2.30 13.13
C ARG A 89 -13.58 -2.22 12.21
N SER A 90 -14.74 -2.67 12.68
CA SER A 90 -16.02 -2.56 11.97
C SER A 90 -16.55 -1.13 11.91
N TYR A 91 -16.04 -0.23 12.75
CA TYR A 91 -16.45 1.17 12.76
C TYR A 91 -15.87 1.93 11.57
N LEU A 92 -16.75 2.66 10.88
CA LEU A 92 -16.32 3.57 9.81
C LEU A 92 -15.68 4.80 10.44
N HIS A 93 -14.43 5.06 10.13
CA HIS A 93 -13.62 6.07 10.80
C HIS A 93 -13.36 7.30 9.95
N HIS A 94 -13.22 7.14 8.63
CA HIS A 94 -12.95 8.24 7.70
C HIS A 94 -14.05 8.40 6.68
N HIS A 95 -14.22 9.65 6.21
CA HIS A 95 -14.97 9.94 5.00
C HIS A 95 -14.01 9.97 3.82
N VAL A 96 -14.43 9.42 2.71
CA VAL A 96 -13.70 9.46 1.45
C VAL A 96 -14.58 10.04 0.36
N GLU A 97 -13.98 10.82 -0.51
CA GLU A 97 -14.64 11.34 -1.69
C GLU A 97 -14.15 10.57 -2.90
N ILE A 98 -15.08 9.94 -3.62
CA ILE A 98 -14.76 9.18 -4.82
C ILE A 98 -15.03 10.08 -6.01
N LYS A 99 -13.99 10.32 -6.81
CA LYS A 99 -14.11 11.12 -8.02
C LYS A 99 -14.90 10.37 -9.07
N GLU A 100 -15.70 11.10 -9.84
CA GLU A 100 -16.43 10.54 -10.97
C GLU A 100 -15.46 9.86 -11.94
N GLY A 101 -15.82 8.66 -12.40
CA GLY A 101 -14.98 7.85 -13.30
C GLY A 101 -13.96 6.98 -12.59
N ASP A 102 -13.77 7.14 -11.29
CA ASP A 102 -12.90 6.25 -10.53
C ASP A 102 -13.57 4.90 -10.32
N ARG A 103 -12.79 3.84 -10.54
CA ARG A 103 -13.27 2.47 -10.40
C ARG A 103 -12.99 1.92 -9.03
N LYS A 104 -13.64 2.37 -7.99
CA LYS A 104 -13.62 1.68 -6.68
C LYS A 104 -12.25 1.13 -6.23
N SER A 105 -11.22 1.52 -6.91
CA SER A 105 -9.85 1.20 -6.53
C SER A 105 -9.47 1.92 -5.26
N VAL A 106 -10.23 2.90 -4.95
CA VAL A 106 -10.03 3.78 -3.82
C VAL A 106 -10.72 3.17 -2.63
N VAL A 107 -10.00 2.50 -1.86
CA VAL A 107 -10.54 1.95 -0.64
C VAL A 107 -9.69 2.35 0.54
#